data_0e061e72aaeec1c5c04a368bc713eef8
#
_entry.id   0e061e72aaeec1c5c04a368bc713eef8
#
_cell.length_a   1.000
_cell.length_b   1.000
_cell.length_c   1.000
_cell.angle_alpha   90.00
_cell.angle_beta   90.00
_cell.angle_gamma   90.00
#
_symmetry.space_group_name_H-M   'P 1'
#
loop_
_entity.id
_entity.type
_entity.pdbx_description
1 polymer ?
#
loop_
_entity_poly.entity_id
_entity_poly.type
_entity_poly.pdbx_seq_one_letter_code
_entity_poly.pdbx_strand_id
1 'polypeptide(L)'
;MKFRLWLLWMAAVLAAGCSCAEKKAQELSAYWNGHDFTTLEAFEDIDAAEDKFDGFIDLLSQVPYETAVAEMTKFLDSASQNVVAYMVWSSWFEPFLHAKESPYRNDDLFVAWLDKVLEDKIIDDGSQMEHLALMRKCMDVNRAGMAPQDLPVRRESGEEMMLSDFKGEPVLLLFVDADCPSCLQALSENVKENPDVKLVAVLVNAWDYHLANIRRQLPEEVLQQWTLVTVSMHALEEGLYDTTLLPFRMLVNPEWIIEKSYF
;
A
#
# COMPACT_ATOMS: atom_id res chain seq x y z
N MET A 1 -9.78 48.38 -10.91
CA MET A 1 -8.61 47.90 -11.68
C MET A 1 -7.88 46.70 -11.05
N LYS A 2 -7.85 46.54 -9.72
CA LYS A 2 -7.14 45.42 -9.05
C LYS A 2 -7.82 44.05 -9.24
N PHE A 3 -9.09 43.94 -9.41
CA PHE A 3 -9.85 42.67 -9.57
C PHE A 3 -9.65 42.00 -10.94
N ARG A 4 -9.39 42.78 -11.99
CA ARG A 4 -9.07 42.20 -13.34
C ARG A 4 -7.67 41.62 -13.46
N LEU A 5 -6.72 42.14 -12.69
CA LEU A 5 -5.36 41.63 -12.67
C LEU A 5 -5.30 40.27 -11.97
N TRP A 6 -6.11 40.04 -10.95
CA TRP A 6 -6.15 38.76 -10.19
C TRP A 6 -6.73 37.63 -11.02
N LEU A 7 -7.79 37.92 -11.80
CA LEU A 7 -8.38 36.94 -12.75
C LEU A 7 -7.42 36.55 -13.88
N LEU A 8 -6.61 37.48 -14.35
CA LEU A 8 -5.60 37.19 -15.38
C LEU A 8 -4.44 36.37 -14.83
N TRP A 9 -4.06 36.56 -13.56
CA TRP A 9 -3.05 35.74 -12.88
C TRP A 9 -3.55 34.31 -12.65
N MET A 10 -4.79 34.12 -12.20
CA MET A 10 -5.40 32.79 -12.03
C MET A 10 -5.52 32.06 -13.36
N ALA A 11 -5.92 32.75 -14.42
CA ALA A 11 -6.00 32.14 -15.76
C ALA A 11 -4.63 31.74 -16.33
N ALA A 12 -3.57 32.53 -16.05
CA ALA A 12 -2.20 32.20 -16.49
C ALA A 12 -1.61 31.01 -15.73
N VAL A 13 -1.92 30.86 -14.43
CA VAL A 13 -1.47 29.71 -13.62
C VAL A 13 -2.18 28.42 -14.05
N LEU A 14 -3.46 28.50 -14.36
CA LEU A 14 -4.24 27.36 -14.89
C LEU A 14 -3.76 26.94 -16.29
N ALA A 15 -3.42 27.90 -17.17
CA ALA A 15 -2.91 27.63 -18.51
C ALA A 15 -1.49 27.02 -18.47
N ALA A 16 -0.63 27.46 -17.55
CA ALA A 16 0.71 26.91 -17.39
C ALA A 16 0.68 25.48 -16.81
N GLY A 17 -0.22 25.19 -15.86
CA GLY A 17 -0.40 23.86 -15.29
C GLY A 17 -0.93 22.85 -16.34
N CYS A 18 -1.87 23.26 -17.19
CA CYS A 18 -2.40 22.43 -18.27
C CYS A 18 -1.29 22.07 -19.29
N SER A 19 -0.44 23.02 -19.67
CA SER A 19 0.68 22.80 -20.59
C SER A 19 1.74 21.83 -20.04
N CYS A 20 1.97 21.81 -18.73
CA CYS A 20 2.92 20.89 -18.10
C CYS A 20 2.37 19.46 -18.05
N ALA A 21 1.12 19.27 -17.68
CA ALA A 21 0.48 17.96 -17.65
C ALA A 21 0.36 17.33 -19.05
N GLU A 22 0.01 18.14 -20.07
CA GLU A 22 -0.04 17.70 -21.46
C GLU A 22 1.33 17.26 -21.97
N LYS A 23 2.40 17.98 -21.61
CA LYS A 23 3.76 17.61 -21.99
C LYS A 23 4.17 16.29 -21.34
N LYS A 24 3.86 16.08 -20.06
CA LYS A 24 4.14 14.84 -19.37
C LYS A 24 3.35 13.65 -19.92
N ALA A 25 2.11 13.86 -20.29
CA ALA A 25 1.29 12.85 -20.95
C ALA A 25 1.87 12.45 -22.33
N GLN A 26 2.40 13.40 -23.09
CA GLN A 26 3.08 13.11 -24.36
C GLN A 26 4.41 12.36 -24.16
N GLU A 27 5.20 12.74 -23.15
CA GLU A 27 6.43 12.06 -22.77
C GLU A 27 6.16 10.61 -22.37
N LEU A 28 5.16 10.39 -21.51
CA LEU A 28 4.71 9.08 -21.08
C LEU A 28 4.23 8.21 -22.25
N SER A 29 3.38 8.75 -23.12
CA SER A 29 2.84 8.03 -24.28
C SER A 29 3.92 7.61 -25.30
N ALA A 30 5.06 8.33 -25.33
CA ALA A 30 6.18 8.02 -26.19
C ALA A 30 7.27 7.17 -25.52
N TYR A 31 7.17 6.92 -24.23
CA TYR A 31 8.25 6.38 -23.40
C TYR A 31 8.78 5.04 -23.88
N TRP A 32 7.88 4.15 -24.26
CA TRP A 32 8.21 2.81 -24.75
C TRP A 32 8.32 2.71 -26.27
N ASN A 33 8.32 3.83 -27.01
CA ASN A 33 8.48 3.81 -28.46
C ASN A 33 9.82 3.19 -28.86
N GLY A 34 9.77 2.20 -29.76
CA GLY A 34 10.94 1.49 -30.22
C GLY A 34 11.46 0.38 -29.29
N HIS A 35 10.78 0.14 -28.14
CA HIS A 35 11.08 -1.01 -27.30
C HIS A 35 10.45 -2.28 -27.89
N ASP A 36 11.24 -3.34 -28.03
CA ASP A 36 10.77 -4.63 -28.53
C ASP A 36 10.35 -5.53 -27.35
N PHE A 37 9.06 -5.67 -27.15
CA PHE A 37 8.48 -6.52 -26.12
C PHE A 37 8.41 -8.02 -26.52
N THR A 38 8.77 -8.37 -27.77
CA THR A 38 8.73 -9.77 -28.21
C THR A 38 9.95 -10.57 -27.77
N THR A 39 11.01 -9.89 -27.36
CA THR A 39 12.29 -10.48 -26.92
C THR A 39 12.51 -10.32 -25.42
N LEU A 40 13.54 -10.98 -24.91
CA LEU A 40 14.00 -10.84 -23.53
C LEU A 40 15.31 -10.05 -23.42
N GLU A 41 15.74 -9.39 -24.51
CA GLU A 41 17.01 -8.65 -24.54
C GLU A 41 17.07 -7.54 -23.47
N ALA A 42 15.93 -6.93 -23.12
CA ALA A 42 15.87 -5.91 -22.07
C ALA A 42 16.33 -6.43 -20.70
N PHE A 43 16.22 -7.74 -20.45
CA PHE A 43 16.57 -8.37 -19.18
C PHE A 43 18.00 -8.96 -19.17
N GLU A 44 18.80 -8.79 -20.23
CA GLU A 44 20.22 -9.09 -20.21
C GLU A 44 20.99 -8.16 -19.26
N ASP A 45 20.47 -6.91 -19.10
CA ASP A 45 20.89 -5.95 -18.08
C ASP A 45 19.67 -5.59 -17.21
N ILE A 46 19.50 -6.32 -16.12
CA ILE A 46 18.33 -6.18 -15.24
C ILE A 46 18.28 -4.81 -14.56
N ASP A 47 19.45 -4.26 -14.18
CA ASP A 47 19.54 -2.97 -13.51
C ASP A 47 19.10 -1.85 -14.46
N ALA A 48 19.55 -1.89 -15.72
CA ALA A 48 19.12 -0.92 -16.74
C ALA A 48 17.63 -1.05 -17.09
N ALA A 49 17.08 -2.26 -17.05
CA ALA A 49 15.66 -2.49 -17.27
C ALA A 49 14.83 -1.95 -16.09
N GLU A 50 15.29 -2.15 -14.84
CA GLU A 50 14.64 -1.62 -13.64
C GLU A 50 14.68 -0.10 -13.61
N ASP A 51 15.84 0.53 -13.90
CA ASP A 51 15.97 1.99 -14.02
C ASP A 51 15.01 2.56 -15.07
N LYS A 52 14.85 1.87 -16.20
CA LYS A 52 13.90 2.26 -17.24
C LYS A 52 12.46 2.13 -16.75
N PHE A 53 12.14 1.08 -15.99
CA PHE A 53 10.82 0.91 -15.41
C PHE A 53 10.53 1.96 -14.34
N ASP A 54 11.50 2.29 -13.49
CA ASP A 54 11.41 3.38 -12.51
C ASP A 54 11.01 4.70 -13.17
N GLY A 55 11.71 5.08 -14.26
CA GLY A 55 11.37 6.26 -15.03
C GLY A 55 9.95 6.24 -15.63
N PHE A 56 9.44 5.07 -16.00
CA PHE A 56 8.05 4.91 -16.44
C PHE A 56 7.07 5.14 -15.29
N ILE A 57 7.31 4.55 -14.12
CA ILE A 57 6.47 4.74 -12.93
C ILE A 57 6.50 6.20 -12.46
N ASP A 58 7.68 6.85 -12.49
CA ASP A 58 7.80 8.28 -12.19
C ASP A 58 6.88 9.12 -13.09
N LEU A 59 6.86 8.85 -14.39
CA LEU A 59 5.97 9.53 -15.32
C LEU A 59 4.49 9.23 -15.08
N LEU A 60 4.14 7.97 -14.75
CA LEU A 60 2.76 7.61 -14.37
C LEU A 60 2.28 8.43 -13.17
N SER A 61 3.16 8.70 -12.20
CA SER A 61 2.84 9.48 -11.00
C SER A 61 2.58 10.97 -11.27
N GLN A 62 3.01 11.49 -12.44
CA GLN A 62 2.96 12.90 -12.79
C GLN A 62 1.81 13.27 -13.74
N VAL A 63 0.97 12.32 -14.12
CA VAL A 63 -0.16 12.53 -15.03
C VAL A 63 -1.50 12.24 -14.33
N PRO A 64 -2.64 12.70 -14.87
CA PRO A 64 -3.96 12.34 -14.35
C PRO A 64 -4.18 10.82 -14.34
N TYR A 65 -4.90 10.33 -13.33
CA TYR A 65 -5.18 8.91 -13.11
C TYR A 65 -5.63 8.16 -14.36
N GLU A 66 -6.62 8.69 -15.08
CA GLU A 66 -7.14 8.08 -16.32
C GLU A 66 -6.06 7.90 -17.39
N THR A 67 -5.13 8.87 -17.49
CA THR A 67 -4.00 8.81 -18.42
C THR A 67 -3.00 7.76 -17.96
N ALA A 68 -2.69 7.72 -16.67
CA ALA A 68 -1.77 6.73 -16.09
C ALA A 68 -2.29 5.30 -16.31
N VAL A 69 -3.56 5.04 -16.02
CA VAL A 69 -4.21 3.73 -16.24
C VAL A 69 -4.17 3.33 -17.71
N ALA A 70 -4.48 4.27 -18.64
CA ALA A 70 -4.46 3.99 -20.08
C ALA A 70 -3.05 3.60 -20.58
N GLU A 71 -1.99 4.32 -20.16
CA GLU A 71 -0.63 4.03 -20.56
C GLU A 71 -0.05 2.78 -19.87
N MET A 72 -0.41 2.51 -18.61
CA MET A 72 -0.09 1.26 -17.93
C MET A 72 -0.72 0.05 -18.64
N THR A 73 -2.00 0.16 -19.02
CA THR A 73 -2.71 -0.88 -19.76
C THR A 73 -2.04 -1.15 -21.10
N LYS A 74 -1.73 -0.10 -21.88
CA LYS A 74 -1.03 -0.19 -23.16
C LYS A 74 0.36 -0.85 -23.02
N PHE A 75 1.10 -0.54 -21.94
CA PHE A 75 2.36 -1.17 -21.62
C PHE A 75 2.19 -2.68 -21.38
N LEU A 76 1.24 -3.08 -20.54
CA LEU A 76 0.94 -4.49 -20.23
C LEU A 76 0.47 -5.24 -21.50
N ASP A 77 -0.39 -4.63 -22.32
CA ASP A 77 -0.81 -5.20 -23.60
C ASP A 77 0.38 -5.41 -24.54
N SER A 78 1.36 -4.49 -24.54
CA SER A 78 2.57 -4.65 -25.33
C SER A 78 3.46 -5.77 -24.78
N ALA A 79 3.65 -5.82 -23.45
CA ALA A 79 4.42 -6.87 -22.80
C ALA A 79 3.82 -8.27 -22.99
N SER A 80 2.49 -8.38 -23.17
CA SER A 80 1.78 -9.63 -23.37
C SER A 80 2.15 -10.38 -24.65
N GLN A 81 2.87 -9.73 -25.57
CA GLN A 81 3.41 -10.38 -26.77
C GLN A 81 4.44 -11.48 -26.44
N ASN A 82 5.03 -11.44 -25.25
CA ASN A 82 5.91 -12.48 -24.72
C ASN A 82 5.53 -12.76 -23.26
N VAL A 83 5.08 -13.97 -22.98
CA VAL A 83 4.59 -14.38 -21.64
C VAL A 83 5.64 -14.17 -20.56
N VAL A 84 6.91 -14.50 -20.83
CA VAL A 84 7.98 -14.33 -19.84
C VAL A 84 8.28 -12.86 -19.60
N ALA A 85 8.32 -12.04 -20.67
CA ALA A 85 8.46 -10.58 -20.54
C ALA A 85 7.31 -9.99 -19.73
N TYR A 86 6.07 -10.40 -20.00
CA TYR A 86 4.90 -9.99 -19.23
C TYR A 86 5.04 -10.31 -17.74
N MET A 87 5.44 -11.52 -17.41
CA MET A 87 5.61 -11.93 -16.01
C MET A 87 6.65 -11.07 -15.28
N VAL A 88 7.81 -10.81 -15.91
CA VAL A 88 8.87 -10.00 -15.31
C VAL A 88 8.41 -8.54 -15.17
N TRP A 89 7.97 -7.90 -16.25
CA TRP A 89 7.52 -6.50 -16.21
C TRP A 89 6.34 -6.29 -15.26
N SER A 90 5.39 -7.21 -15.27
CA SER A 90 4.21 -7.14 -14.41
C SER A 90 4.58 -7.25 -12.92
N SER A 91 5.54 -8.12 -12.55
CA SER A 91 5.95 -8.31 -11.17
C SER A 91 6.56 -7.05 -10.51
N TRP A 92 7.04 -6.10 -11.29
CA TRP A 92 7.64 -4.88 -10.77
C TRP A 92 6.60 -3.82 -10.32
N PHE A 93 5.34 -3.92 -10.76
CA PHE A 93 4.32 -2.96 -10.33
C PHE A 93 4.05 -3.02 -8.82
N GLU A 94 4.01 -4.21 -8.24
CA GLU A 94 3.76 -4.38 -6.81
C GLU A 94 4.78 -3.63 -5.94
N PRO A 95 6.11 -3.85 -6.04
CA PRO A 95 7.09 -3.14 -5.22
C PRO A 95 7.11 -1.63 -5.48
N PHE A 96 6.78 -1.17 -6.70
CA PHE A 96 6.74 0.25 -6.99
C PHE A 96 5.45 0.93 -6.53
N LEU A 97 4.28 0.32 -6.72
CA LEU A 97 3.00 0.96 -6.44
C LEU A 97 2.44 0.65 -5.05
N HIS A 98 2.89 -0.42 -4.41
CA HIS A 98 2.27 -0.89 -3.16
C HIS A 98 3.24 -0.97 -1.98
N ALA A 99 4.54 -1.21 -2.18
CA ALA A 99 5.47 -1.28 -1.07
C ALA A 99 5.44 0.00 -0.23
N LYS A 100 5.50 -0.16 1.11
CA LYS A 100 5.39 0.93 2.08
C LYS A 100 6.43 2.03 1.87
N GLU A 101 7.66 1.65 1.54
CA GLU A 101 8.79 2.58 1.37
C GLU A 101 8.90 3.14 -0.05
N SER A 102 8.02 2.76 -0.97
CA SER A 102 8.07 3.26 -2.34
C SER A 102 7.66 4.74 -2.40
N PRO A 103 8.47 5.59 -3.05
CA PRO A 103 8.10 6.98 -3.28
C PRO A 103 6.93 7.14 -4.27
N TYR A 104 6.62 6.09 -5.02
CA TYR A 104 5.55 6.05 -6.03
C TYR A 104 4.30 5.33 -5.55
N ARG A 105 4.22 4.96 -4.27
CA ARG A 105 3.06 4.25 -3.74
C ARG A 105 1.76 4.93 -4.12
N ASN A 106 0.89 4.19 -4.80
CA ASN A 106 -0.39 4.66 -5.29
C ASN A 106 -1.39 3.50 -5.33
N ASP A 107 -2.20 3.41 -4.30
CA ASP A 107 -3.14 2.31 -4.11
C ASP A 107 -4.20 2.25 -5.24
N ASP A 108 -4.58 3.38 -5.85
CA ASP A 108 -5.54 3.40 -6.97
C ASP A 108 -4.92 2.82 -8.26
N LEU A 109 -3.67 3.18 -8.57
CA LEU A 109 -2.96 2.59 -9.71
C LEU A 109 -2.64 1.10 -9.46
N PHE A 110 -2.33 0.74 -8.22
CA PHE A 110 -2.11 -0.66 -7.85
C PHE A 110 -3.37 -1.51 -8.05
N VAL A 111 -4.54 -1.00 -7.67
CA VAL A 111 -5.83 -1.66 -7.94
C VAL A 111 -6.07 -1.80 -9.44
N ALA A 112 -5.81 -0.75 -10.23
CA ALA A 112 -5.98 -0.82 -11.68
C ALA A 112 -5.04 -1.85 -12.33
N TRP A 113 -3.80 -1.96 -11.83
CA TRP A 113 -2.86 -3.00 -12.25
C TRP A 113 -3.35 -4.40 -11.90
N LEU A 114 -3.82 -4.62 -10.64
CA LEU A 114 -4.36 -5.90 -10.21
C LEU A 114 -5.56 -6.33 -11.08
N ASP A 115 -6.48 -5.40 -11.34
CA ASP A 115 -7.66 -5.68 -12.17
C ASP A 115 -7.23 -6.10 -13.59
N LYS A 116 -6.24 -5.40 -14.18
CA LYS A 116 -5.72 -5.74 -15.52
C LYS A 116 -5.05 -7.11 -15.56
N VAL A 117 -4.17 -7.41 -14.60
CA VAL A 117 -3.46 -8.71 -14.57
C VAL A 117 -4.41 -9.88 -14.35
N LEU A 118 -5.41 -9.70 -13.46
CA LEU A 118 -6.44 -10.71 -13.20
C LEU A 118 -7.36 -10.91 -14.41
N GLU A 119 -7.62 -9.87 -15.21
CA GLU A 119 -8.41 -9.96 -16.46
C GLU A 119 -7.62 -10.66 -17.58
N ASP A 120 -6.35 -10.34 -17.73
CA ASP A 120 -5.49 -10.86 -18.81
C ASP A 120 -5.29 -12.38 -18.74
N LYS A 121 -5.20 -12.95 -17.53
CA LYS A 121 -5.01 -14.39 -17.31
C LYS A 121 -3.79 -14.97 -18.05
N ILE A 122 -2.76 -14.17 -18.24
CA ILE A 122 -1.52 -14.59 -18.92
C ILE A 122 -0.61 -15.39 -18.00
N ILE A 123 -0.66 -15.07 -16.69
CA ILE A 123 0.10 -15.78 -15.66
C ILE A 123 -0.61 -17.11 -15.39
N ASP A 124 0.03 -18.21 -15.79
CA ASP A 124 -0.48 -19.59 -15.61
C ASP A 124 0.08 -20.24 -14.33
N ASP A 125 0.26 -19.45 -13.28
CA ASP A 125 0.61 -19.92 -11.93
C ASP A 125 -0.59 -19.71 -11.00
N GLY A 126 -1.25 -20.82 -10.66
CA GLY A 126 -2.45 -20.79 -9.80
C GLY A 126 -2.19 -20.13 -8.45
N SER A 127 -1.02 -20.36 -7.83
CA SER A 127 -0.67 -19.78 -6.53
C SER A 127 -0.44 -18.27 -6.61
N GLN A 128 0.21 -17.80 -7.67
CA GLN A 128 0.41 -16.37 -7.92
C GLN A 128 -0.92 -15.67 -8.22
N MET A 129 -1.77 -16.27 -9.01
CA MET A 129 -3.11 -15.72 -9.31
C MET A 129 -4.01 -15.67 -8.08
N GLU A 130 -3.95 -16.69 -7.20
CA GLU A 130 -4.66 -16.69 -5.91
C GLU A 130 -4.14 -15.56 -5.01
N HIS A 131 -2.83 -15.35 -4.94
CA HIS A 131 -2.20 -14.26 -4.20
C HIS A 131 -2.67 -12.88 -4.72
N LEU A 132 -2.59 -12.62 -6.02
CA LEU A 132 -3.05 -11.37 -6.62
C LEU A 132 -4.55 -11.14 -6.40
N ALA A 133 -5.37 -12.18 -6.49
CA ALA A 133 -6.79 -12.10 -6.23
C ALA A 133 -7.10 -11.81 -4.75
N LEU A 134 -6.29 -12.32 -3.82
CA LEU A 134 -6.40 -12.01 -2.40
C LEU A 134 -6.01 -10.55 -2.15
N MET A 135 -4.87 -10.10 -2.68
CA MET A 135 -4.45 -8.69 -2.58
C MET A 135 -5.53 -7.75 -3.11
N ARG A 136 -6.12 -8.09 -4.26
CA ARG A 136 -7.22 -7.29 -4.83
C ARG A 136 -8.41 -7.16 -3.87
N LYS A 137 -8.77 -8.24 -3.18
CA LYS A 137 -9.82 -8.21 -2.15
C LYS A 137 -9.40 -7.39 -0.93
N CYS A 138 -8.14 -7.49 -0.50
CA CYS A 138 -7.61 -6.68 0.61
C CYS A 138 -7.73 -5.18 0.30
N MET A 139 -7.54 -4.79 -0.96
CA MET A 139 -7.66 -3.40 -1.40
C MET A 139 -9.10 -2.86 -1.36
N ASP A 140 -10.13 -3.69 -1.26
CA ASP A 140 -11.52 -3.25 -1.20
C ASP A 140 -12.03 -2.99 0.21
N VAL A 141 -11.34 -3.53 1.21
CA VAL A 141 -11.73 -3.42 2.63
C VAL A 141 -10.67 -2.67 3.45
N ASN A 142 -10.96 -2.43 4.70
CA ASN A 142 -10.01 -1.81 5.65
C ASN A 142 -9.45 -0.43 5.18
N ARG A 143 -10.25 0.33 4.41
CA ARG A 143 -9.91 1.64 3.87
C ARG A 143 -10.56 2.77 4.66
N ALA A 144 -10.04 3.98 4.52
CA ALA A 144 -10.65 5.19 5.08
C ALA A 144 -12.12 5.33 4.67
N GLY A 145 -12.97 5.67 5.62
CA GLY A 145 -14.42 5.75 5.46
C GLY A 145 -15.19 4.44 5.73
N MET A 146 -14.49 3.32 5.93
CA MET A 146 -15.09 2.02 6.24
C MET A 146 -14.87 1.64 7.71
N ALA A 147 -15.66 0.71 8.23
CA ALA A 147 -15.34 0.03 9.47
C ALA A 147 -14.19 -0.96 9.23
N PRO A 148 -13.21 -1.09 10.15
CA PRO A 148 -12.26 -2.19 10.10
C PRO A 148 -12.98 -3.53 10.09
N GLN A 149 -12.48 -4.50 9.34
CA GLN A 149 -12.96 -5.87 9.44
C GLN A 149 -12.72 -6.38 10.87
N ASP A 150 -13.75 -6.95 11.48
CA ASP A 150 -13.66 -7.37 12.87
C ASP A 150 -12.86 -8.66 13.02
N LEU A 151 -11.98 -8.72 14.02
CA LEU A 151 -11.07 -9.83 14.24
C LEU A 151 -11.22 -10.36 15.67
N PRO A 152 -11.21 -11.70 15.85
CA PRO A 152 -11.00 -12.27 17.17
C PRO A 152 -9.55 -12.03 17.60
N VAL A 153 -9.37 -11.37 18.73
CA VAL A 153 -8.07 -11.07 19.32
C VAL A 153 -8.02 -11.55 20.77
N ARG A 154 -6.82 -11.80 21.29
CA ARG A 154 -6.64 -12.27 22.66
C ARG A 154 -5.70 -11.33 23.40
N ARG A 155 -6.11 -10.90 24.59
CA ARG A 155 -5.27 -10.15 25.53
C ARG A 155 -4.16 -11.02 26.13
N GLU A 156 -3.13 -10.40 26.70
CA GLU A 156 -2.09 -11.10 27.45
C GLU A 156 -2.65 -11.91 28.64
N SER A 157 -3.78 -11.49 29.22
CA SER A 157 -4.48 -12.24 30.27
C SER A 157 -5.06 -13.57 29.81
N GLY A 158 -5.10 -13.81 28.48
CA GLY A 158 -5.80 -14.94 27.87
C GLY A 158 -7.26 -14.67 27.53
N GLU A 159 -7.79 -13.49 27.87
CA GLU A 159 -9.16 -13.08 27.55
C GLU A 159 -9.31 -12.93 26.02
N GLU A 160 -10.31 -13.60 25.46
CA GLU A 160 -10.72 -13.47 24.07
C GLU A 160 -11.73 -12.34 23.91
N MET A 161 -11.59 -11.55 22.86
CA MET A 161 -12.44 -10.42 22.54
C MET A 161 -12.44 -10.17 21.04
N MET A 162 -13.32 -9.29 20.57
CA MET A 162 -13.29 -8.81 19.19
C MET A 162 -12.52 -7.49 19.12
N LEU A 163 -11.91 -7.21 17.97
CA LEU A 163 -11.20 -5.94 17.76
C LEU A 163 -12.14 -4.73 17.92
N SER A 164 -13.41 -4.90 17.55
CA SER A 164 -14.47 -3.88 17.71
C SER A 164 -14.83 -3.57 19.17
N ASP A 165 -14.41 -4.36 20.14
CA ASP A 165 -14.62 -4.06 21.57
C ASP A 165 -13.81 -2.83 22.05
N PHE A 166 -12.88 -2.34 21.21
CA PHE A 166 -12.19 -1.06 21.44
C PHE A 166 -12.98 0.17 20.99
N LYS A 167 -14.16 0.01 20.40
CA LYS A 167 -15.03 1.11 19.96
C LYS A 167 -15.43 2.04 21.12
N GLY A 168 -15.65 3.33 20.82
CA GLY A 168 -16.14 4.34 21.76
C GLY A 168 -15.13 5.44 22.10
N GLU A 169 -13.88 5.27 21.70
CA GLU A 169 -12.82 6.28 21.78
C GLU A 169 -11.96 6.23 20.50
N PRO A 170 -11.21 7.27 20.18
CA PRO A 170 -10.26 7.21 19.05
C PRO A 170 -9.18 6.16 19.35
N VAL A 171 -8.90 5.29 18.38
CA VAL A 171 -7.94 4.19 18.52
C VAL A 171 -6.93 4.22 17.39
N LEU A 172 -5.66 4.11 17.73
CA LEU A 172 -4.61 3.74 16.78
C LEU A 172 -4.37 2.24 16.89
N LEU A 173 -4.75 1.49 15.87
CA LEU A 173 -4.38 0.10 15.68
C LEU A 173 -3.03 0.05 14.98
N LEU A 174 -2.04 -0.60 15.59
CA LEU A 174 -0.74 -0.86 15.00
C LEU A 174 -0.54 -2.37 14.89
N PHE A 175 -0.52 -2.87 13.66
CA PHE A 175 -0.29 -4.28 13.35
C PHE A 175 1.21 -4.52 13.22
N VAL A 176 1.73 -5.46 13.99
CA VAL A 176 3.16 -5.70 14.13
C VAL A 176 3.49 -7.18 14.21
N ASP A 177 4.62 -7.55 13.61
CA ASP A 177 5.27 -8.83 13.89
C ASP A 177 6.30 -8.64 15.01
N ALA A 178 6.34 -9.58 15.94
CA ALA A 178 7.19 -9.50 17.13
C ALA A 178 8.70 -9.64 16.82
N ASP A 179 9.04 -10.25 15.71
CA ASP A 179 10.44 -10.47 15.28
C ASP A 179 10.92 -9.44 14.23
N CYS A 180 10.07 -8.46 13.90
CA CYS A 180 10.35 -7.42 12.92
C CYS A 180 10.97 -6.17 13.59
N PRO A 181 12.22 -5.79 13.30
CA PRO A 181 12.86 -4.61 13.90
C PRO A 181 12.12 -3.28 13.64
N SER A 182 11.61 -3.08 12.42
CA SER A 182 10.83 -1.88 12.06
C SER A 182 9.50 -1.81 12.84
N CYS A 183 8.91 -2.96 13.18
CA CYS A 183 7.72 -3.05 14.00
C CYS A 183 8.01 -2.59 15.45
N LEU A 184 9.15 -2.99 16.02
CA LEU A 184 9.57 -2.55 17.35
C LEU A 184 9.85 -1.05 17.40
N GLN A 185 10.46 -0.52 16.34
CA GLN A 185 10.66 0.94 16.19
C GLN A 185 9.32 1.67 16.11
N ALA A 186 8.37 1.19 15.33
CA ALA A 186 7.03 1.77 15.19
C ALA A 186 6.27 1.84 16.52
N LEU A 187 6.39 0.83 17.39
CA LEU A 187 5.82 0.86 18.73
C LEU A 187 6.36 2.04 19.57
N SER A 188 7.65 2.36 19.47
CA SER A 188 8.27 3.46 20.22
C SER A 188 7.93 4.84 19.66
N GLU A 189 7.83 4.98 18.34
CA GLU A 189 7.57 6.25 17.67
C GLU A 189 6.11 6.68 17.82
N ASN A 190 5.16 5.77 17.65
CA ASN A 190 3.74 6.10 17.68
C ASN A 190 3.24 6.59 19.03
N VAL A 191 3.88 6.20 20.13
CA VAL A 191 3.59 6.74 21.47
C VAL A 191 3.77 8.26 21.54
N LYS A 192 4.80 8.78 20.87
CA LYS A 192 5.11 10.22 20.86
C LYS A 192 4.20 11.02 19.93
N GLU A 193 3.79 10.40 18.84
CA GLU A 193 3.03 11.04 17.78
C GLU A 193 1.52 11.14 18.10
N ASN A 194 0.99 10.26 18.95
CA ASN A 194 -0.45 10.10 19.18
C ASN A 194 -0.81 10.11 20.67
N PRO A 195 -0.58 11.24 21.40
CA PRO A 195 -0.76 11.27 22.85
C PRO A 195 -2.22 11.18 23.32
N ASP A 196 -3.19 11.52 22.45
CA ASP A 196 -4.60 11.66 22.79
C ASP A 196 -5.48 10.51 22.24
N VAL A 197 -4.87 9.45 21.71
CA VAL A 197 -5.60 8.29 21.19
C VAL A 197 -5.21 7.03 21.95
N LYS A 198 -6.13 6.08 22.07
CA LYS A 198 -5.84 4.78 22.63
C LYS A 198 -4.93 3.99 21.67
N LEU A 199 -3.83 3.49 22.21
CA LEU A 199 -2.86 2.72 21.45
C LEU A 199 -3.12 1.22 21.62
N VAL A 200 -3.39 0.52 20.54
CA VAL A 200 -3.60 -0.93 20.50
C VAL A 200 -2.60 -1.56 19.53
N ALA A 201 -1.67 -2.36 20.07
CA ALA A 201 -0.76 -3.15 19.24
C ALA A 201 -1.36 -4.53 19.00
N VAL A 202 -1.60 -4.82 17.73
CA VAL A 202 -2.12 -6.12 17.25
C VAL A 202 -0.94 -6.96 16.81
N LEU A 203 -0.53 -7.89 17.66
CA LEU A 203 0.64 -8.75 17.43
C LEU A 203 0.24 -9.94 16.59
N VAL A 204 0.81 -10.00 15.39
CA VAL A 204 0.53 -11.06 14.42
C VAL A 204 1.28 -12.32 14.83
N ASN A 205 0.59 -13.45 14.84
CA ASN A 205 1.19 -14.77 15.07
C ASN A 205 2.01 -14.89 16.36
N ALA A 206 1.70 -14.07 17.38
CA ALA A 206 2.52 -13.97 18.57
C ALA A 206 2.27 -15.15 19.53
N TRP A 207 3.36 -15.78 19.95
CA TRP A 207 3.43 -16.77 21.02
C TRP A 207 3.92 -16.12 22.32
N ASP A 208 3.77 -16.76 23.45
CA ASP A 208 4.18 -16.22 24.75
C ASP A 208 5.66 -15.77 24.78
N TYR A 209 6.55 -16.47 24.05
CA TYR A 209 7.96 -16.07 23.96
C TYR A 209 8.17 -14.77 23.16
N HIS A 210 7.33 -14.48 22.16
CA HIS A 210 7.37 -13.23 21.39
C HIS A 210 7.00 -12.05 22.29
N LEU A 211 5.96 -12.17 23.12
CA LEU A 211 5.60 -11.16 24.11
C LEU A 211 6.74 -10.90 25.09
N ALA A 212 7.39 -11.97 25.58
CA ALA A 212 8.56 -11.85 26.44
C ALA A 212 9.76 -11.19 25.71
N ASN A 213 9.90 -11.40 24.42
CA ASN A 213 10.94 -10.77 23.60
C ASN A 213 10.70 -9.27 23.43
N ILE A 214 9.47 -8.86 23.10
CA ILE A 214 9.06 -7.45 23.00
C ILE A 214 9.33 -6.72 24.32
N ARG A 215 8.98 -7.31 25.45
CA ARG A 215 9.21 -6.75 26.79
C ARG A 215 10.69 -6.57 27.14
N ARG A 216 11.58 -7.37 26.55
CA ARG A 216 13.03 -7.20 26.73
C ARG A 216 13.64 -6.12 25.86
N GLN A 217 13.02 -5.83 24.72
CA GLN A 217 13.55 -4.91 23.70
C GLN A 217 13.01 -3.49 23.83
N LEU A 218 11.83 -3.32 24.42
CA LEU A 218 11.19 -2.01 24.57
C LEU A 218 11.20 -1.55 26.02
N PRO A 219 11.39 -0.23 26.28
CA PRO A 219 11.25 0.35 27.61
C PRO A 219 9.85 0.12 28.17
N GLU A 220 9.76 -0.10 29.50
CA GLU A 220 8.49 -0.32 30.18
C GLU A 220 7.52 0.86 30.03
N GLU A 221 8.05 2.10 30.01
CA GLU A 221 7.25 3.31 29.81
C GLU A 221 6.57 3.36 28.42
N VAL A 222 7.15 2.72 27.43
CA VAL A 222 6.57 2.57 26.09
C VAL A 222 5.47 1.51 26.14
N LEU A 223 5.77 0.35 26.71
CA LEU A 223 4.84 -0.77 26.76
C LEU A 223 3.57 -0.47 27.57
N GLN A 224 3.66 0.29 28.65
CA GLN A 224 2.51 0.68 29.48
C GLN A 224 1.49 1.56 28.75
N GLN A 225 1.85 2.16 27.62
CA GLN A 225 0.94 2.99 26.84
C GLN A 225 0.17 2.17 25.79
N TRP A 226 0.60 0.93 25.55
CA TRP A 226 -0.05 0.04 24.60
C TRP A 226 -0.96 -0.98 25.27
N THR A 227 -2.13 -1.19 24.70
CA THR A 227 -2.89 -2.42 24.91
C THR A 227 -2.38 -3.45 23.92
N LEU A 228 -1.71 -4.49 24.40
CA LEU A 228 -1.21 -5.57 23.55
C LEU A 228 -2.29 -6.64 23.38
N VAL A 229 -2.58 -6.99 22.15
CA VAL A 229 -3.44 -8.11 21.77
C VAL A 229 -2.75 -8.97 20.72
N THR A 230 -3.07 -10.25 20.67
CA THR A 230 -2.55 -11.18 19.68
C THR A 230 -3.64 -11.60 18.71
N VAL A 231 -3.27 -11.84 17.46
CA VAL A 231 -4.15 -12.34 16.40
C VAL A 231 -3.45 -13.46 15.63
N SER A 232 -4.21 -14.43 15.14
CA SER A 232 -3.66 -15.46 14.24
C SER A 232 -3.55 -14.96 12.80
N MET A 233 -2.59 -15.50 12.03
CA MET A 233 -2.51 -15.23 10.59
C MET A 233 -3.82 -15.58 9.87
N HIS A 234 -4.42 -16.71 10.21
CA HIS A 234 -5.69 -17.13 9.63
C HIS A 234 -6.81 -16.09 9.82
N ALA A 235 -6.94 -15.50 11.03
CA ALA A 235 -7.93 -14.46 11.26
C ALA A 235 -7.64 -13.18 10.44
N LEU A 236 -6.37 -12.83 10.24
CA LEU A 236 -5.99 -11.69 9.40
C LEU A 236 -6.33 -11.94 7.92
N GLU A 237 -6.07 -13.15 7.42
CA GLU A 237 -6.42 -13.55 6.06
C GLU A 237 -7.93 -13.55 5.85
N GLU A 238 -8.71 -14.10 6.79
CA GLU A 238 -10.18 -14.06 6.75
C GLU A 238 -10.73 -12.62 6.82
N GLY A 239 -10.09 -11.74 7.61
CA GLY A 239 -10.43 -10.32 7.72
C GLY A 239 -9.88 -9.47 6.57
N LEU A 240 -9.20 -10.08 5.60
CA LEU A 240 -8.59 -9.41 4.45
C LEU A 240 -7.64 -8.26 4.85
N TYR A 241 -6.81 -8.51 5.84
CA TYR A 241 -5.74 -7.60 6.23
C TYR A 241 -4.46 -7.90 5.43
N ASP A 242 -3.88 -6.86 4.85
CA ASP A 242 -2.64 -7.01 4.10
C ASP A 242 -1.44 -7.10 5.04
N THR A 243 -0.95 -8.30 5.25
CA THR A 243 0.21 -8.57 6.11
C THR A 243 1.56 -8.31 5.45
N THR A 244 1.59 -8.00 4.15
CA THR A 244 2.84 -7.66 3.44
C THR A 244 3.33 -6.26 3.83
N LEU A 245 2.44 -5.40 4.35
CA LEU A 245 2.73 -4.02 4.75
C LEU A 245 3.13 -3.85 6.23
N LEU A 246 3.43 -4.92 6.97
CA LEU A 246 3.83 -4.82 8.38
C LEU A 246 5.16 -4.04 8.56
N PRO A 247 5.25 -3.14 9.57
CA PRO A 247 4.15 -2.65 10.41
C PRO A 247 3.22 -1.71 9.64
N PHE A 248 1.92 -1.85 9.85
CA PHE A 248 0.96 -0.87 9.32
C PHE A 248 0.03 -0.33 10.40
N ARG A 249 -0.53 0.84 10.16
CA ARG A 249 -1.37 1.58 11.10
C ARG A 249 -2.77 1.81 10.55
N MET A 250 -3.74 1.85 11.46
CA MET A 250 -5.09 2.34 11.20
C MET A 250 -5.50 3.29 12.31
N LEU A 251 -5.88 4.50 11.95
CA LEU A 251 -6.54 5.43 12.86
C LEU A 251 -8.04 5.24 12.71
N VAL A 252 -8.70 4.91 13.82
CA VAL A 252 -10.14 4.61 13.86
C VAL A 252 -10.82 5.57 14.83
N ASN A 253 -11.92 6.18 14.40
CA ASN A 253 -12.68 7.13 15.22
C ASN A 253 -13.59 6.42 16.26
N PRO A 254 -14.23 7.15 17.16
CA PRO A 254 -15.13 6.57 18.18
C PRO A 254 -16.32 5.79 17.62
N GLU A 255 -16.77 6.10 16.40
CA GLU A 255 -17.85 5.42 15.69
C GLU A 255 -17.40 4.10 15.03
N TRP A 256 -16.12 3.75 15.17
CA TRP A 256 -15.47 2.59 14.57
C TRP A 256 -15.37 2.70 13.05
N ILE A 257 -15.01 3.90 12.55
CA ILE A 257 -14.74 4.16 11.14
C ILE A 257 -13.26 4.52 10.98
N ILE A 258 -12.60 3.93 10.01
CA ILE A 258 -11.22 4.20 9.67
C ILE A 258 -11.11 5.62 9.11
N GLU A 259 -10.31 6.47 9.74
CA GLU A 259 -9.97 7.80 9.23
C GLU A 259 -8.75 7.74 8.30
N LYS A 260 -7.81 6.85 8.62
CA LYS A 260 -6.59 6.61 7.84
C LYS A 260 -6.13 5.16 8.02
N SER A 261 -5.66 4.53 6.97
CA SER A 261 -5.17 3.15 6.99
C SER A 261 -3.86 2.99 6.22
N TYR A 262 -3.09 1.97 6.58
CA TYR A 262 -1.84 1.56 5.91
C TYR A 262 -0.83 2.71 5.74
N PHE A 263 -0.59 3.51 6.78
CA PHE A 263 0.32 4.66 6.74
C PHE A 263 1.49 4.53 7.72
#